data_916d813b4e37c15d8f04c3625be48fef
#
_entry.id   916d813b4e37c15d8f04c3625be48fef
#
_cell.length_a   1.000
_cell.length_b   1.000
_cell.length_c   1.000
_cell.angle_alpha   90.00
_cell.angle_beta   90.00
_cell.angle_gamma   90.00
#
_symmetry.space_group_name_H-M   'P 1'
#
loop_
_entity.id
_entity.type
_entity.pdbx_description
1 polymer ?
#
loop_
_entity_poly.entity_id
_entity_poly.type
_entity_poly.pdbx_seq_one_letter_code
_entity_poly.pdbx_strand_id
1 'polypeptide(L)'
;MITTLTANPSLDRTVTLAGELVPGGVHRISSDVTGPGGKGINVALGIARAGLDVLAIFPAAPGDPLVGLLDGLGLPHRETPTSGRVRTNLAVLSEPGVTTKINEPGSALSPSEVSALEDVLTSAVSAGDIAMLSGSLAPGIPADEYARLVGLLQARGVWVGVDTSDEPLLALAAAAPQGAPDFLKPNAEELGQL
;
A
#
# COMPACT_ATOMS: atom_id res chain seq x y z
N MET A 1 -7.88 3.49 -18.01
CA MET A 1 -6.77 2.78 -17.34
C MET A 1 -7.08 2.69 -15.84
N ILE A 2 -6.51 1.71 -15.12
CA ILE A 2 -6.61 1.64 -13.65
C ILE A 2 -5.24 1.99 -13.05
N THR A 3 -5.22 2.95 -12.12
CA THR A 3 -3.99 3.35 -11.41
C THR A 3 -4.15 3.01 -9.93
N THR A 4 -3.16 2.39 -9.31
CA THR A 4 -3.18 2.14 -7.86
C THR A 4 -2.12 2.97 -7.16
N LEU A 5 -2.46 3.56 -6.02
CA LEU A 5 -1.51 4.19 -5.12
C LEU A 5 -1.29 3.31 -3.90
N THR A 6 -0.03 3.01 -3.60
CA THR A 6 0.40 2.38 -2.35
C THR A 6 1.30 3.37 -1.61
N ALA A 7 0.71 4.17 -0.72
CA ALA A 7 1.44 5.24 -0.02
C ALA A 7 2.47 4.72 1.01
N ASN A 8 2.39 3.46 1.41
CA ASN A 8 3.30 2.80 2.35
C ASN A 8 3.58 1.36 1.91
N PRO A 9 4.33 1.17 0.81
CA PRO A 9 4.66 -0.15 0.28
C PRO A 9 5.48 -0.98 1.25
N SER A 10 5.57 -2.29 1.01
CA SER A 10 6.37 -3.21 1.82
C SER A 10 7.05 -4.29 0.99
N LEU A 11 8.09 -4.87 1.58
CA LEU A 11 8.56 -6.20 1.26
C LEU A 11 7.86 -7.16 2.23
N ASP A 12 7.05 -8.06 1.73
CA ASP A 12 6.37 -9.06 2.56
C ASP A 12 7.25 -10.30 2.65
N ARG A 13 7.91 -10.45 3.81
CA ARG A 13 8.82 -11.56 4.10
C ARG A 13 8.12 -12.60 4.95
N THR A 14 8.05 -13.83 4.45
CA THR A 14 7.50 -14.98 5.16
C THR A 14 8.61 -15.94 5.53
N VAL A 15 8.77 -16.20 6.81
CA VAL A 15 9.74 -17.19 7.33
C VAL A 15 8.99 -18.33 8.01
N THR A 16 9.47 -19.56 7.80
CA THR A 16 8.92 -20.75 8.46
C THR A 16 9.90 -21.26 9.50
N LEU A 17 9.39 -21.56 10.69
CA LEU A 17 10.16 -22.20 11.76
C LEU A 17 9.94 -23.71 11.72
N ALA A 18 10.94 -24.48 12.18
CA ALA A 18 10.86 -25.93 12.29
C ALA A 18 10.01 -26.40 13.50
N GLY A 19 9.45 -25.46 14.28
CA GLY A 19 8.66 -25.76 15.47
C GLY A 19 7.92 -24.52 15.98
N GLU A 20 7.44 -24.55 17.21
CA GLU A 20 6.68 -23.48 17.84
C GLU A 20 7.54 -22.22 18.07
N LEU A 21 6.94 -21.04 17.91
CA LEU A 21 7.55 -19.76 18.27
C LEU A 21 7.46 -19.55 19.78
N VAL A 22 8.58 -19.69 20.47
CA VAL A 22 8.67 -19.51 21.93
C VAL A 22 9.32 -18.17 22.25
N PRO A 23 8.64 -17.25 22.97
CA PRO A 23 9.21 -15.99 23.40
C PRO A 23 10.50 -16.18 24.21
N GLY A 24 11.54 -15.42 23.90
CA GLY A 24 12.86 -15.54 24.54
C GLY A 24 13.73 -16.70 24.03
N GLY A 25 13.21 -17.55 23.15
CA GLY A 25 13.95 -18.65 22.52
C GLY A 25 14.81 -18.22 21.33
N VAL A 26 15.73 -19.10 20.92
CA VAL A 26 16.48 -18.98 19.66
C VAL A 26 15.86 -19.90 18.62
N HIS A 27 15.36 -19.32 17.55
CA HIS A 27 14.71 -20.07 16.48
C HIS A 27 15.56 -20.09 15.20
N ARG A 28 15.48 -21.17 14.45
CA ARG A 28 16.12 -21.30 13.14
C ARG A 28 15.06 -21.38 12.06
N ILE A 29 15.25 -20.57 11.03
CA ILE A 29 14.38 -20.53 9.86
C ILE A 29 14.65 -21.77 9.02
N SER A 30 13.58 -22.46 8.61
CA SER A 30 13.62 -23.59 7.66
C SER A 30 13.33 -23.16 6.21
N SER A 31 12.58 -22.05 6.02
CA SER A 31 12.36 -21.44 4.70
C SER A 31 12.19 -19.92 4.84
N ASP A 32 12.53 -19.19 3.78
CA ASP A 32 12.44 -17.74 3.69
C ASP A 32 11.96 -17.36 2.28
N VAL A 33 10.85 -16.64 2.20
CA VAL A 33 10.28 -16.15 0.94
C VAL A 33 9.99 -14.67 1.08
N THR A 34 10.49 -13.87 0.16
CA THR A 34 10.22 -12.42 0.10
C THR A 34 9.51 -12.09 -1.20
N GLY A 35 8.43 -11.33 -1.11
CA GLY A 35 7.66 -10.83 -2.24
C GLY A 35 7.30 -9.35 -2.10
N PRO A 36 6.78 -8.74 -3.16
CA PRO A 36 6.26 -7.38 -3.10
C PRO A 36 5.00 -7.35 -2.24
N GLY A 37 4.84 -6.28 -1.45
CA GLY A 37 3.71 -6.08 -0.56
C GLY A 37 3.18 -4.65 -0.59
N GLY A 38 2.08 -4.47 0.15
CA GLY A 38 1.28 -3.25 0.15
C GLY A 38 -0.05 -3.44 -0.57
N LYS A 39 -1.14 -2.95 0.03
CA LYS A 39 -2.51 -3.20 -0.48
C LYS A 39 -2.67 -2.79 -1.96
N GLY A 40 -2.21 -1.60 -2.35
CA GLY A 40 -2.33 -1.11 -3.73
C GLY A 40 -1.50 -1.92 -4.74
N ILE A 41 -0.30 -2.36 -4.37
CA ILE A 41 0.52 -3.26 -5.20
C ILE A 41 -0.19 -4.61 -5.38
N ASN A 42 -0.78 -5.17 -4.32
CA ASN A 42 -1.53 -6.42 -4.39
C ASN A 42 -2.77 -6.30 -5.28
N VAL A 43 -3.47 -5.15 -5.23
CA VAL A 43 -4.58 -4.82 -6.14
C VAL A 43 -4.07 -4.75 -7.58
N ALA A 44 -2.97 -4.05 -7.84
CA ALA A 44 -2.38 -3.95 -9.18
C ALA A 44 -1.98 -5.32 -9.74
N LEU A 45 -1.35 -6.18 -8.94
CA LEU A 45 -1.02 -7.55 -9.33
C LEU A 45 -2.27 -8.37 -9.67
N GLY A 46 -3.36 -8.21 -8.91
CA GLY A 46 -4.64 -8.86 -9.21
C GLY A 46 -5.23 -8.39 -10.54
N ILE A 47 -5.22 -7.09 -10.81
CA ILE A 47 -5.71 -6.48 -12.04
C ILE A 47 -4.88 -6.94 -13.24
N ALA A 48 -3.54 -6.91 -13.14
CA ALA A 48 -2.64 -7.36 -14.19
C ALA A 48 -2.85 -8.86 -14.52
N ARG A 49 -3.05 -9.72 -13.49
CA ARG A 49 -3.36 -11.15 -13.70
C ARG A 49 -4.71 -11.38 -14.38
N ALA A 50 -5.65 -10.45 -14.22
CA ALA A 50 -6.93 -10.46 -14.94
C ALA A 50 -6.82 -9.97 -16.39
N GLY A 51 -5.62 -9.60 -16.85
CA GLY A 51 -5.37 -9.11 -18.22
C GLY A 51 -5.84 -7.68 -18.47
N LEU A 52 -6.02 -6.88 -17.41
CA LEU A 52 -6.43 -5.49 -17.51
C LEU A 52 -5.23 -4.54 -17.37
N ASP A 53 -5.31 -3.39 -18.05
CA ASP A 53 -4.27 -2.37 -17.97
C ASP A 53 -4.26 -1.71 -16.59
N VAL A 54 -3.09 -1.74 -15.95
CA VAL A 54 -2.87 -1.15 -14.62
C VAL A 54 -1.50 -0.48 -14.52
N LEU A 55 -1.42 0.58 -13.71
CA LEU A 55 -0.18 1.23 -13.30
C LEU A 55 -0.14 1.29 -11.76
N ALA A 56 0.88 0.70 -11.15
CA ALA A 56 1.13 0.81 -9.72
C ALA A 56 2.04 2.01 -9.42
N ILE A 57 1.63 2.89 -8.49
CA ILE A 57 2.42 4.04 -8.04
C ILE A 57 2.72 3.88 -6.55
N PHE A 58 3.98 4.11 -6.17
CA PHE A 58 4.44 3.99 -4.79
C PHE A 58 5.74 4.76 -4.54
N PRO A 59 6.04 5.16 -3.28
CA PRO A 59 7.32 5.72 -2.91
C PRO A 59 8.37 4.60 -2.69
N ALA A 60 9.57 4.78 -3.21
CA ALA A 60 10.70 3.88 -2.95
C ALA A 60 12.04 4.59 -3.12
N ALA A 61 13.06 4.17 -2.37
CA ALA A 61 14.43 4.65 -2.57
C ALA A 61 15.00 4.15 -3.90
N PRO A 62 15.91 4.88 -4.55
CA PRO A 62 16.57 4.40 -5.75
C PRO A 62 17.29 3.06 -5.52
N GLY A 63 16.95 2.06 -6.34
CA GLY A 63 17.51 0.71 -6.21
C GLY A 63 16.89 -0.14 -5.09
N ASP A 64 15.73 0.26 -4.56
CA ASP A 64 15.02 -0.55 -3.57
C ASP A 64 14.66 -1.93 -4.14
N PRO A 65 14.84 -3.02 -3.36
CA PRO A 65 14.53 -4.38 -3.82
C PRO A 65 13.10 -4.58 -4.31
N LEU A 66 12.13 -3.80 -3.82
CA LEU A 66 10.74 -3.86 -4.27
C LEU A 66 10.62 -3.62 -5.78
N VAL A 67 11.35 -2.64 -6.33
CA VAL A 67 11.34 -2.32 -7.76
C VAL A 67 11.76 -3.52 -8.59
N GLY A 68 12.89 -4.16 -8.23
CA GLY A 68 13.36 -5.36 -8.91
C GLY A 68 12.40 -6.56 -8.84
N LEU A 69 11.64 -6.69 -7.75
CA LEU A 69 10.60 -7.72 -7.63
C LEU A 69 9.43 -7.45 -8.57
N LEU A 70 9.01 -6.18 -8.70
CA LEU A 70 7.91 -5.79 -9.60
C LEU A 70 8.32 -5.91 -11.06
N ASP A 71 9.56 -5.54 -11.41
CA ASP A 71 10.15 -5.76 -12.74
C ASP A 71 10.15 -7.24 -13.10
N GLY A 72 10.58 -8.10 -12.17
CA GLY A 72 10.59 -9.56 -12.36
C GLY A 72 9.20 -10.17 -12.55
N LEU A 73 8.15 -9.52 -12.05
CA LEU A 73 6.76 -9.91 -12.24
C LEU A 73 6.11 -9.25 -13.48
N GLY A 74 6.81 -8.34 -14.15
CA GLY A 74 6.27 -7.60 -15.30
C GLY A 74 5.13 -6.66 -14.96
N LEU A 75 5.03 -6.21 -13.70
CA LEU A 75 3.99 -5.26 -13.29
C LEU A 75 4.34 -3.85 -13.75
N PRO A 76 3.53 -3.17 -14.58
CA PRO A 76 3.72 -1.77 -14.90
C PRO A 76 3.67 -0.91 -13.64
N HIS A 77 4.73 -0.16 -13.38
CA HIS A 77 4.81 0.65 -12.18
C HIS A 77 5.58 1.95 -12.40
N ARG A 78 5.44 2.86 -11.45
CA ARG A 78 6.19 4.11 -11.38
C ARG A 78 6.49 4.41 -9.91
N GLU A 79 7.77 4.34 -9.55
CA GLU A 79 8.22 4.73 -8.22
C GLU A 79 8.44 6.24 -8.13
N THR A 80 8.13 6.81 -6.96
CA THR A 80 8.54 8.17 -6.59
C THR A 80 9.76 8.08 -5.69
N PRO A 81 10.90 8.67 -6.08
CA PRO A 81 12.12 8.58 -5.31
C PRO A 81 11.97 9.14 -3.88
N THR A 82 12.40 8.38 -2.89
CA THR A 82 12.42 8.75 -1.48
C THR A 82 13.79 8.48 -0.86
N SER A 83 14.06 9.14 0.27
CA SER A 83 15.30 8.95 1.03
C SER A 83 15.34 7.67 1.84
N GLY A 84 14.16 7.17 2.25
CA GLY A 84 14.00 5.99 3.08
C GLY A 84 13.72 4.72 2.28
N ARG A 85 14.16 3.57 2.81
CA ARG A 85 13.85 2.25 2.23
C ARG A 85 12.39 1.88 2.42
N VAL A 86 11.88 1.01 1.56
CA VAL A 86 10.59 0.34 1.76
C VAL A 86 10.65 -0.52 3.02
N ARG A 87 9.57 -0.53 3.80
CA ARG A 87 9.44 -1.32 5.03
C ARG A 87 9.38 -2.82 4.75
N THR A 88 9.68 -3.63 5.78
CA THR A 88 9.48 -5.07 5.74
C THR A 88 8.32 -5.45 6.67
N ASN A 89 7.36 -6.21 6.15
CA ASN A 89 6.38 -6.92 6.96
C ASN A 89 6.85 -8.36 7.09
N LEU A 90 7.10 -8.82 8.32
CA LEU A 90 7.54 -10.18 8.60
C LEU A 90 6.36 -11.04 9.05
N ALA A 91 6.11 -12.13 8.35
CA ALA A 91 5.22 -13.20 8.78
C ALA A 91 6.05 -14.39 9.24
N VAL A 92 5.90 -14.80 10.49
CA VAL A 92 6.53 -15.98 11.05
C VAL A 92 5.50 -17.10 11.12
N LEU A 93 5.69 -18.13 10.31
CA LEU A 93 4.89 -19.35 10.32
C LEU A 93 5.55 -20.34 11.29
N SER A 94 4.79 -20.82 12.28
CA SER A 94 5.25 -21.79 13.26
C SER A 94 4.24 -22.92 13.43
N GLU A 95 4.68 -24.07 13.95
CA GLU A 95 3.76 -25.14 14.32
C GLU A 95 2.94 -24.76 15.58
N PRO A 96 1.68 -25.22 15.69
CA PRO A 96 0.87 -26.01 14.76
C PRO A 96 0.03 -25.14 13.78
N GLY A 97 0.66 -24.38 12.91
CA GLY A 97 -0.04 -23.56 11.89
C GLY A 97 -0.38 -22.13 12.34
N VAL A 98 0.35 -21.63 13.35
CA VAL A 98 0.20 -20.23 13.85
C VAL A 98 1.02 -19.29 12.99
N THR A 99 0.44 -18.15 12.64
CA THR A 99 1.13 -17.05 11.94
C THR A 99 1.23 -15.84 12.87
N THR A 100 2.45 -15.42 13.17
CA THR A 100 2.74 -14.18 13.89
C THR A 100 3.24 -13.14 12.90
N LYS A 101 2.60 -11.95 12.88
CA LYS A 101 2.98 -10.85 12.00
C LYS A 101 3.70 -9.75 12.80
N ILE A 102 4.80 -9.27 12.23
CA ILE A 102 5.60 -8.17 12.77
C ILE A 102 5.79 -7.16 11.62
N ASN A 103 5.11 -6.02 11.70
CA ASN A 103 5.11 -5.02 10.65
C ASN A 103 5.95 -3.81 11.04
N GLU A 104 6.82 -3.37 10.14
CA GLU A 104 7.54 -2.09 10.30
C GLU A 104 6.57 -0.92 9.99
N PRO A 105 6.76 0.24 10.62
CA PRO A 105 5.92 1.43 10.37
C PRO A 105 6.11 2.00 8.96
N GLY A 106 7.26 1.81 8.36
CA GLY A 106 7.71 2.45 7.12
C GLY A 106 8.62 3.65 7.37
N SER A 107 9.30 4.09 6.34
CA SER A 107 10.14 5.28 6.39
C SER A 107 9.27 6.54 6.28
N ALA A 108 9.63 7.56 7.06
CA ALA A 108 8.94 8.84 7.00
C ALA A 108 9.21 9.55 5.66
N LEU A 109 8.15 10.08 5.06
CA LEU A 109 8.25 10.93 3.88
C LEU A 109 8.31 12.41 4.29
N SER A 110 9.21 13.14 3.66
CA SER A 110 9.23 14.61 3.76
C SER A 110 8.06 15.23 2.99
N PRO A 111 7.66 16.48 3.29
CA PRO A 111 6.62 17.17 2.53
C PRO A 111 6.88 17.24 1.01
N SER A 112 8.14 17.34 0.60
CA SER A 112 8.51 17.35 -0.82
C SER A 112 8.37 15.97 -1.48
N GLU A 113 8.63 14.87 -0.75
CA GLU A 113 8.41 13.51 -1.25
C GLU A 113 6.92 13.19 -1.34
N VAL A 114 6.09 13.67 -0.40
CA VAL A 114 4.63 13.57 -0.48
C VAL A 114 4.11 14.32 -1.70
N SER A 115 4.53 15.58 -1.91
CA SER A 115 4.14 16.37 -3.08
C SER A 115 4.55 15.69 -4.40
N ALA A 116 5.76 15.12 -4.47
CA ALA A 116 6.21 14.40 -5.65
C ALA A 116 5.36 13.14 -5.94
N LEU A 117 4.91 12.42 -4.88
CA LEU A 117 4.03 11.27 -5.02
C LEU A 117 2.65 11.68 -5.59
N GLU A 118 2.10 12.80 -5.10
CA GLU A 118 0.87 13.38 -5.61
C GLU A 118 0.99 13.80 -7.09
N ASP A 119 2.09 14.47 -7.45
CA ASP A 119 2.35 14.92 -8.82
C ASP A 119 2.43 13.74 -9.79
N VAL A 120 3.10 12.65 -9.38
CA VAL A 120 3.17 11.42 -10.18
C VAL A 120 1.78 10.80 -10.34
N LEU A 121 1.00 10.68 -9.26
CA LEU A 121 -0.37 10.14 -9.31
C LEU A 121 -1.27 10.99 -10.22
N THR A 122 -1.29 12.31 -10.00
CA THR A 122 -2.17 13.21 -10.73
C THR A 122 -1.80 13.37 -12.21
N SER A 123 -0.53 13.18 -12.56
CA SER A 123 -0.07 13.16 -13.96
C SER A 123 -0.35 11.84 -14.68
N ALA A 124 -0.57 10.77 -13.93
CA ALA A 124 -0.79 9.43 -14.47
C ALA A 124 -2.27 9.13 -14.79
N VAL A 125 -3.21 9.98 -14.38
CA VAL A 125 -4.65 9.75 -14.53
C VAL A 125 -5.30 10.84 -15.36
N SER A 126 -6.37 10.48 -16.07
CA SER A 126 -7.20 11.35 -16.89
C SER A 126 -8.68 11.13 -16.60
N ALA A 127 -9.55 12.04 -17.05
CA ALA A 127 -11.00 11.88 -16.92
C ALA A 127 -11.47 10.52 -17.47
N GLY A 128 -12.29 9.81 -16.70
CA GLY A 128 -12.77 8.46 -17.02
C GLY A 128 -11.85 7.32 -16.58
N ASP A 129 -10.66 7.60 -16.07
CA ASP A 129 -9.79 6.60 -15.44
C ASP A 129 -10.29 6.23 -14.03
N ILE A 130 -9.74 5.14 -13.48
CA ILE A 130 -10.00 4.67 -12.12
C ILE A 130 -8.70 4.80 -11.31
N ALA A 131 -8.79 5.41 -10.12
CA ALA A 131 -7.72 5.45 -9.15
C ALA A 131 -8.11 4.64 -7.90
N MET A 132 -7.24 3.72 -7.47
CA MET A 132 -7.39 2.95 -6.23
C MET A 132 -6.32 3.38 -5.21
N LEU A 133 -6.74 4.07 -4.15
CA LEU A 133 -5.87 4.52 -3.07
C LEU A 133 -5.92 3.46 -1.96
N SER A 134 -4.83 2.72 -1.72
CA SER A 134 -4.94 1.51 -0.91
C SER A 134 -3.81 1.33 0.09
N GLY A 135 -4.19 1.00 1.32
CA GLY A 135 -3.30 0.68 2.43
C GLY A 135 -3.14 1.82 3.43
N SER A 136 -2.24 1.63 4.39
CA SER A 136 -1.86 2.65 5.37
C SER A 136 -1.06 3.77 4.72
N LEU A 137 -1.06 4.93 5.35
CA LEU A 137 -0.15 6.02 4.99
C LEU A 137 1.23 5.79 5.62
N ALA A 138 2.29 6.18 4.91
CA ALA A 138 3.63 6.20 5.50
C ALA A 138 3.74 7.32 6.55
N PRO A 139 4.60 7.19 7.57
CA PRO A 139 4.87 8.29 8.49
C PRO A 139 5.23 9.57 7.73
N GLY A 140 4.76 10.71 8.21
CA GLY A 140 4.93 12.02 7.57
C GLY A 140 3.86 12.39 6.54
N ILE A 141 3.03 11.45 6.07
CA ILE A 141 1.85 11.75 5.27
C ILE A 141 0.70 12.12 6.22
N PRO A 142 0.00 13.26 6.02
CA PRO A 142 -1.15 13.64 6.84
C PRO A 142 -2.29 12.61 6.79
N ALA A 143 -3.01 12.42 7.90
CA ALA A 143 -4.09 11.43 7.98
C ALA A 143 -5.25 11.71 7.00
N ASP A 144 -5.49 12.98 6.65
CA ASP A 144 -6.50 13.42 5.71
C ASP A 144 -6.08 13.37 4.23
N GLU A 145 -4.87 12.87 3.96
CA GLU A 145 -4.31 12.84 2.60
C GLU A 145 -5.20 12.09 1.61
N TYR A 146 -5.75 10.93 1.98
CA TYR A 146 -6.67 10.22 1.09
C TYR A 146 -7.96 10.99 0.81
N ALA A 147 -8.52 11.68 1.81
CA ALA A 147 -9.70 12.53 1.61
C ALA A 147 -9.39 13.70 0.65
N ARG A 148 -8.21 14.31 0.80
CA ARG A 148 -7.73 15.37 -0.08
C ARG A 148 -7.51 14.88 -1.51
N LEU A 149 -6.88 13.73 -1.70
CA LEU A 149 -6.66 13.10 -3.00
C LEU A 149 -7.97 12.70 -3.69
N VAL A 150 -8.95 12.18 -2.94
CA VAL A 150 -10.29 11.87 -3.46
C VAL A 150 -10.90 13.12 -4.12
N GLY A 151 -10.97 14.25 -3.39
CA GLY A 151 -11.52 15.49 -3.94
C GLY A 151 -10.76 15.99 -5.16
N LEU A 152 -9.42 15.93 -5.13
CA LEU A 152 -8.55 16.37 -6.22
C LEU A 152 -8.74 15.53 -7.50
N LEU A 153 -8.86 14.22 -7.38
CA LEU A 153 -9.01 13.28 -8.49
C LEU A 153 -10.42 13.32 -9.07
N GLN A 154 -11.45 13.36 -8.21
CA GLN A 154 -12.85 13.48 -8.64
C GLN A 154 -13.12 14.80 -9.39
N ALA A 155 -12.49 15.90 -8.96
CA ALA A 155 -12.58 17.18 -9.69
C ALA A 155 -11.99 17.11 -11.11
N ARG A 156 -11.16 16.11 -11.39
CA ARG A 156 -10.60 15.81 -12.72
C ARG A 156 -11.40 14.75 -13.50
N GLY A 157 -12.53 14.29 -12.97
CA GLY A 157 -13.37 13.26 -13.57
C GLY A 157 -12.82 11.84 -13.46
N VAL A 158 -11.96 11.58 -12.48
CA VAL A 158 -11.42 10.25 -12.14
C VAL A 158 -12.35 9.57 -11.15
N TRP A 159 -12.69 8.30 -11.35
CA TRP A 159 -13.41 7.49 -10.39
C TRP A 159 -12.43 6.99 -9.31
N VAL A 160 -12.75 7.19 -8.04
CA VAL A 160 -11.81 6.95 -6.94
C VAL A 160 -12.35 5.91 -5.97
N GLY A 161 -11.60 4.81 -5.81
CA GLY A 161 -11.80 3.83 -4.76
C GLY A 161 -10.75 3.96 -3.66
N VAL A 162 -11.16 3.70 -2.40
CA VAL A 162 -10.25 3.72 -1.24
C VAL A 162 -10.39 2.43 -0.43
N ASP A 163 -9.25 1.87 0.00
CA ASP A 163 -9.16 0.75 0.95
C ASP A 163 -8.10 1.09 2.01
N THR A 164 -8.53 1.67 3.12
CA THR A 164 -7.66 2.11 4.22
C THR A 164 -8.28 1.79 5.58
N SER A 165 -7.52 1.98 6.65
CA SER A 165 -7.90 1.73 8.04
C SER A 165 -7.51 2.89 8.95
N ASP A 166 -7.95 2.84 10.19
CA ASP A 166 -7.52 3.71 11.28
C ASP A 166 -7.76 5.22 10.99
N GLU A 167 -6.82 6.10 11.38
CA GLU A 167 -6.97 7.54 11.23
C GLU A 167 -7.31 8.00 9.81
N PRO A 168 -6.70 7.49 8.72
CA PRO A 168 -7.11 7.85 7.36
C PRO A 168 -8.56 7.49 7.01
N LEU A 169 -9.08 6.38 7.53
CA LEU A 169 -10.49 6.01 7.34
C LEU A 169 -11.43 6.97 8.06
N LEU A 170 -11.09 7.34 9.30
CA LEU A 170 -11.86 8.34 10.08
C LEU A 170 -11.83 9.71 9.41
N ALA A 171 -10.69 10.12 8.84
CA ALA A 171 -10.56 11.37 8.11
C ALA A 171 -11.45 11.40 6.84
N LEU A 172 -11.53 10.28 6.10
CA LEU A 172 -12.46 10.13 4.97
C LEU A 172 -13.91 10.28 5.41
N ALA A 173 -14.31 9.62 6.51
CA ALA A 173 -15.66 9.72 7.04
C ALA A 173 -16.00 11.16 7.48
N ALA A 174 -15.07 11.85 8.12
CA ALA A 174 -15.24 13.24 8.54
C ALA A 174 -15.34 14.22 7.36
N ALA A 175 -14.72 13.92 6.22
CA ALA A 175 -14.77 14.72 5.00
C ALA A 175 -16.05 14.49 4.17
N ALA A 176 -16.85 13.47 4.49
CA ALA A 176 -18.08 13.17 3.77
C ALA A 176 -19.16 14.26 3.98
N PRO A 177 -20.03 14.56 2.98
CA PRO A 177 -20.05 13.90 1.66
C PRO A 177 -19.07 14.46 0.62
N GLN A 178 -18.43 15.63 0.84
CA GLN A 178 -17.64 16.33 -0.16
C GLN A 178 -16.32 15.59 -0.53
N GLY A 179 -15.75 14.83 0.42
CA GLY A 179 -14.54 14.03 0.23
C GLY A 179 -14.83 12.52 0.18
N ALA A 180 -16.08 12.10 -0.06
CA ALA A 180 -16.43 10.68 -0.13
C ALA A 180 -15.89 10.07 -1.44
N PRO A 181 -15.17 8.93 -1.38
CA PRO A 181 -14.78 8.20 -2.56
C PRO A 181 -15.98 7.55 -3.26
N ASP A 182 -15.86 7.22 -4.55
CA ASP A 182 -16.88 6.49 -5.30
C ASP A 182 -17.03 5.04 -4.81
N PHE A 183 -15.98 4.50 -4.20
CA PHE A 183 -15.97 3.16 -3.61
C PHE A 183 -15.10 3.13 -2.34
N LEU A 184 -15.65 2.60 -1.26
CA LEU A 184 -14.95 2.35 -0.01
C LEU A 184 -15.13 0.87 0.38
N LYS A 185 -14.04 0.20 0.74
CA LYS A 185 -14.04 -1.22 1.10
C LYS A 185 -13.55 -1.45 2.55
N PRO A 186 -14.33 -1.11 3.57
CA PRO A 186 -13.99 -1.48 4.93
C PRO A 186 -14.24 -2.97 5.17
N ASN A 187 -13.42 -3.60 6.01
CA ASN A 187 -13.75 -4.87 6.62
C ASN A 187 -14.71 -4.66 7.82
N ALA A 188 -15.14 -5.73 8.50
CA ALA A 188 -16.09 -5.62 9.62
C ALA A 188 -15.52 -4.83 10.82
N GLU A 189 -14.22 -4.93 11.07
CA GLU A 189 -13.54 -4.23 12.16
C GLU A 189 -13.38 -2.74 11.82
N GLU A 190 -12.95 -2.43 10.60
CA GLU A 190 -12.84 -1.07 10.07
C GLU A 190 -14.21 -0.37 10.00
N LEU A 191 -15.28 -1.10 9.63
CA LEU A 191 -16.65 -0.56 9.64
C LEU A 191 -17.12 -0.22 11.06
N GLY A 192 -16.64 -0.95 12.06
CA GLY A 192 -16.92 -0.66 13.47
C GLY A 192 -16.21 0.60 14.02
N GLN A 193 -15.27 1.16 13.28
CA GLN A 193 -14.58 2.41 13.62
C GLN A 193 -15.35 3.65 13.15
N LEU A 194 -16.25 3.49 12.16
CA LEU A 194 -17.08 4.56 11.57
C LEU A 194 -18.38 4.76 12.37
#